data_70a5299685bb870a8eb86fb01c029e06
#
_entry.id   70a5299685bb870a8eb86fb01c029e06
#
_cell.length_a   1.000
_cell.length_b   1.000
_cell.length_c   1.000
_cell.angle_alpha   90.00
_cell.angle_beta   90.00
_cell.angle_gamma   90.00
#
_symmetry.space_group_name_H-M   'P 1'
#
loop_
_entity.id
_entity.type
_entity.pdbx_description
1 polymer ?
#
loop_
_entity_poly.entity_id
_entity_poly.type
_entity_poly.pdbx_seq_one_letter_code
_entity_poly.pdbx_strand_id
1 'polypeptide(L)'
;MAIRVQSLRDLAKIQHYYGFRYLLNPSVHEKIFDKLDLPQTYQDTTKLKVLDLYPGPGQQSAIFNNRFKPSQHVLMDARPDFVKHLRELSSTPNDSFQLYCKDPYEWQSYTELIDIEKRLLPSKKNLDSIHNEFLVLANLTGMIGEGLFMQWLACIGNRNWLHRFGRVKMLIWVLESTAMKILATPGGQLRSKCSVVADTFTDTKLIATMENKNLHKFGRSVLDAHKPVIFSENDTWMPTGKAISLLEVNPSSHNIDLDNFDYVTKHLLILRSTPLCEAFESLGHGGRDYFTTVIKDKKFLQKCPKELTSSEFLMITNAFVNWPFKPDIYMDFIDVFQDND
;
A
#
# COMPACT_ATOMS: atom_id res chain seq x y z
N MET A 1 15.90 9.56 -25.89
CA MET A 1 15.02 8.76 -26.78
C MET A 1 13.86 8.21 -25.96
N ALA A 2 12.67 8.05 -26.57
CA ALA A 2 11.56 7.38 -25.85
C ALA A 2 11.86 5.88 -25.70
N ILE A 3 11.51 5.31 -24.54
CA ILE A 3 11.64 3.88 -24.29
C ILE A 3 10.56 3.16 -25.08
N ARG A 4 10.93 2.10 -25.77
CA ARG A 4 9.99 1.31 -26.55
C ARG A 4 9.00 0.61 -25.60
N VAL A 5 7.72 0.95 -25.74
CA VAL A 5 6.63 0.20 -25.15
C VAL A 5 6.50 -1.11 -25.91
N GLN A 6 6.51 -2.23 -25.22
CA GLN A 6 6.62 -3.54 -25.83
C GLN A 6 5.31 -4.01 -26.46
N SER A 7 5.44 -4.79 -27.52
CA SER A 7 4.29 -5.45 -28.14
C SER A 7 3.90 -6.72 -27.35
N LEU A 8 2.66 -7.18 -27.49
CA LEU A 8 2.20 -8.47 -26.95
C LEU A 8 3.08 -9.65 -27.44
N ARG A 9 3.67 -9.53 -28.67
CA ARG A 9 4.58 -10.53 -29.21
C ARG A 9 5.91 -10.59 -28.45
N ASP A 10 6.42 -9.45 -27.97
CA ASP A 10 7.63 -9.40 -27.17
C ASP A 10 7.39 -10.03 -25.80
N LEU A 11 6.20 -9.80 -25.22
CA LEU A 11 5.79 -10.37 -23.94
C LEU A 11 5.54 -11.89 -24.01
N ALA A 12 5.12 -12.40 -25.17
CA ALA A 12 4.93 -13.84 -25.38
C ALA A 12 6.22 -14.66 -25.24
N LYS A 13 7.40 -14.01 -25.27
CA LYS A 13 8.70 -14.66 -25.03
C LYS A 13 8.97 -14.93 -23.56
N ILE A 14 8.23 -14.31 -22.65
CA ILE A 14 8.36 -14.53 -21.20
C ILE A 14 7.56 -15.79 -20.86
N GLN A 15 8.25 -16.84 -20.42
CA GLN A 15 7.62 -18.14 -20.18
C GLN A 15 6.92 -18.21 -18.82
N HIS A 16 7.45 -17.53 -17.81
CA HIS A 16 6.94 -17.58 -16.44
C HIS A 16 6.53 -16.19 -15.95
N TYR A 17 5.34 -16.09 -15.40
CA TYR A 17 4.78 -14.85 -14.80
C TYR A 17 4.73 -14.90 -13.27
N TYR A 18 5.17 -15.99 -12.66
CA TYR A 18 5.32 -16.17 -11.20
C TYR A 18 4.05 -15.87 -10.40
N GLY A 19 2.88 -16.05 -10.99
CA GLY A 19 1.59 -15.77 -10.37
C GLY A 19 1.19 -14.29 -10.33
N PHE A 20 2.02 -13.39 -10.86
CA PHE A 20 1.70 -11.96 -10.96
C PHE A 20 0.78 -11.67 -12.15
N ARG A 21 0.10 -10.53 -12.06
CA ARG A 21 -0.79 -10.01 -13.10
C ARG A 21 -0.39 -8.60 -13.45
N TYR A 22 -0.41 -8.28 -14.74
CA TYR A 22 0.04 -7.00 -15.24
C TYR A 22 -0.99 -6.42 -16.19
N LEU A 23 -1.32 -5.15 -16.01
CA LEU A 23 -2.02 -4.37 -17.02
C LEU A 23 -1.05 -4.12 -18.18
N LEU A 24 -1.50 -4.38 -19.42
CA LEU A 24 -0.67 -4.23 -20.61
C LEU A 24 -1.10 -3.11 -21.54
N ASN A 25 -2.40 -2.80 -21.56
CA ASN A 25 -2.94 -1.83 -22.51
C ASN A 25 -2.41 -0.42 -22.23
N PRO A 26 -1.60 0.16 -23.18
CA PRO A 26 -1.03 1.50 -22.98
C PRO A 26 -2.10 2.58 -22.81
N SER A 27 -3.22 2.49 -23.53
CA SER A 27 -4.27 3.52 -23.46
C SER A 27 -4.97 3.52 -22.07
N VAL A 28 -5.01 2.39 -21.39
CA VAL A 28 -5.54 2.31 -20.02
C VAL A 28 -4.53 2.91 -19.04
N HIS A 29 -3.23 2.65 -19.22
CA HIS A 29 -2.18 3.31 -18.42
C HIS A 29 -2.23 4.83 -18.56
N GLU A 30 -2.42 5.36 -19.77
CA GLU A 30 -2.54 6.81 -19.97
C GLU A 30 -3.75 7.40 -19.22
N LYS A 31 -4.91 6.75 -19.29
CA LYS A 31 -6.11 7.16 -18.52
C LYS A 31 -5.87 7.12 -17.02
N ILE A 32 -5.11 6.12 -16.52
CA ILE A 32 -4.73 6.02 -15.11
C ILE A 32 -3.83 7.20 -14.72
N PHE A 33 -2.83 7.51 -15.54
CA PHE A 33 -1.91 8.61 -15.27
C PHE A 33 -2.57 9.98 -15.38
N ASP A 34 -3.56 10.16 -16.28
CA ASP A 34 -4.40 11.37 -16.31
C ASP A 34 -5.18 11.56 -15.02
N LYS A 35 -5.72 10.45 -14.49
CA LYS A 35 -6.50 10.48 -13.25
C LYS A 35 -5.66 10.78 -12.02
N LEU A 36 -4.42 10.32 -11.97
CA LEU A 36 -3.53 10.45 -10.81
C LEU A 36 -3.03 11.88 -10.58
N ASP A 37 -3.07 12.74 -11.60
CA ASP A 37 -2.57 14.12 -11.53
C ASP A 37 -1.19 14.25 -10.84
N LEU A 38 -0.28 13.35 -11.21
CA LEU A 38 1.07 13.32 -10.63
C LEU A 38 1.84 14.64 -10.76
N PRO A 39 1.70 15.44 -11.85
CA PRO A 39 2.35 16.74 -11.95
C PRO A 39 2.00 17.72 -10.84
N GLN A 40 0.83 17.62 -10.21
CA GLN A 40 0.48 18.45 -9.06
C GLN A 40 1.36 18.13 -7.85
N THR A 41 1.66 16.86 -7.62
CA THR A 41 2.54 16.42 -6.52
C THR A 41 4.01 16.57 -6.89
N TYR A 42 4.38 16.19 -8.12
CA TYR A 42 5.76 16.14 -8.64
C TYR A 42 5.94 17.22 -9.70
N GLN A 43 5.94 18.49 -9.28
CA GLN A 43 6.02 19.65 -10.17
C GLN A 43 7.31 19.67 -11.01
N ASP A 44 8.41 19.24 -10.43
CA ASP A 44 9.70 19.09 -11.10
C ASP A 44 10.07 17.62 -11.23
N THR A 45 9.63 17.00 -12.32
CA THR A 45 9.92 15.59 -12.60
C THR A 45 11.40 15.29 -12.83
N THR A 46 12.22 16.32 -13.12
CA THR A 46 13.68 16.16 -13.26
C THR A 46 14.37 15.84 -11.93
N LYS A 47 13.68 16.02 -10.80
CA LYS A 47 14.12 15.60 -9.47
C LYS A 47 13.44 14.32 -8.98
N LEU A 48 12.41 13.87 -9.71
CA LEU A 48 11.64 12.70 -9.33
C LEU A 48 12.51 11.43 -9.41
N LYS A 49 12.57 10.71 -8.31
CA LYS A 49 13.14 9.38 -8.19
C LYS A 49 12.01 8.38 -8.03
N VAL A 50 12.06 7.30 -8.80
CA VAL A 50 11.06 6.25 -8.78
C VAL A 50 11.71 4.94 -8.37
N LEU A 51 11.12 4.27 -7.40
CA LEU A 51 11.43 2.88 -7.07
C LEU A 51 10.26 2.02 -7.51
N ASP A 52 10.50 1.14 -8.47
CA ASP A 52 9.50 0.29 -9.09
C ASP A 52 9.75 -1.17 -8.68
N LEU A 53 8.86 -1.68 -7.83
CA LEU A 53 8.96 -2.96 -7.16
C LEU A 53 8.11 -3.99 -7.90
N TYR A 54 8.74 -5.09 -8.31
CA TYR A 54 8.11 -6.11 -9.14
C TYR A 54 7.54 -5.57 -10.46
N PRO A 55 8.32 -4.78 -11.25
CA PRO A 55 7.86 -4.20 -12.51
C PRO A 55 7.47 -5.25 -13.56
N GLY A 56 7.90 -6.50 -13.37
CA GLY A 56 7.60 -7.62 -14.26
C GLY A 56 8.03 -7.36 -15.70
N PRO A 57 7.11 -7.32 -16.69
CA PRO A 57 7.47 -7.05 -18.08
C PRO A 57 7.87 -5.58 -18.34
N GLY A 58 7.82 -4.69 -17.33
CA GLY A 58 8.24 -3.31 -17.45
C GLY A 58 7.33 -2.42 -18.31
N GLN A 59 6.13 -2.87 -18.65
CA GLN A 59 5.20 -2.12 -19.51
C GLN A 59 4.79 -0.79 -18.88
N GLN A 60 4.31 -0.83 -17.65
CA GLN A 60 3.96 0.37 -16.89
C GLN A 60 5.17 1.27 -16.70
N SER A 61 6.32 0.69 -16.37
CA SER A 61 7.57 1.42 -16.14
C SER A 61 7.99 2.21 -17.38
N ALA A 62 7.90 1.60 -18.57
CA ALA A 62 8.24 2.26 -19.84
C ALA A 62 7.27 3.42 -20.16
N ILE A 63 5.95 3.19 -20.00
CA ILE A 63 4.94 4.23 -20.26
C ILE A 63 5.10 5.38 -19.26
N PHE A 64 5.29 5.06 -17.97
CA PHE A 64 5.52 6.05 -16.92
C PHE A 64 6.77 6.90 -17.22
N ASN A 65 7.89 6.24 -17.52
CA ASN A 65 9.15 6.90 -17.78
C ASN A 65 9.07 7.83 -19.01
N ASN A 66 8.45 7.38 -20.09
CA ASN A 66 8.26 8.18 -21.28
C ASN A 66 7.43 9.44 -21.04
N ARG A 67 6.41 9.34 -20.17
CA ARG A 67 5.49 10.43 -19.87
C ARG A 67 6.10 11.44 -18.89
N PHE A 68 6.65 10.97 -17.78
CA PHE A 68 7.07 11.81 -16.66
C PHE A 68 8.57 12.11 -16.64
N LYS A 69 9.39 11.33 -17.36
CA LYS A 69 10.84 11.51 -17.49
C LYS A 69 11.53 11.75 -16.13
N PRO A 70 11.39 10.83 -15.15
CA PRO A 70 12.02 10.99 -13.85
C PRO A 70 13.55 11.04 -13.99
N SER A 71 14.22 11.71 -13.06
CA SER A 71 15.70 11.74 -13.01
C SER A 71 16.31 10.36 -12.77
N GLN A 72 15.57 9.50 -12.06
CA GLN A 72 16.00 8.13 -11.76
C GLN A 72 14.78 7.22 -11.66
N HIS A 73 14.86 6.03 -12.24
CA HIS A 73 13.82 5.02 -12.19
C HIS A 73 14.45 3.64 -11.94
N VAL A 74 14.48 3.21 -10.69
CA VAL A 74 15.06 1.93 -10.29
C VAL A 74 14.01 0.84 -10.41
N LEU A 75 14.30 -0.17 -11.23
CA LEU A 75 13.49 -1.37 -11.44
C LEU A 75 14.04 -2.49 -10.54
N MET A 76 13.31 -2.89 -9.50
CA MET A 76 13.75 -3.94 -8.58
C MET A 76 12.96 -5.22 -8.82
N ASP A 77 13.65 -6.27 -9.27
CA ASP A 77 13.09 -7.59 -9.52
C ASP A 77 14.21 -8.64 -9.50
N ALA A 78 13.97 -9.79 -8.87
CA ALA A 78 14.92 -10.88 -8.81
C ALA A 78 14.56 -12.06 -9.72
N ARG A 79 13.37 -12.07 -10.34
CA ARG A 79 12.87 -13.20 -11.12
C ARG A 79 13.57 -13.28 -12.47
N PRO A 80 14.22 -14.44 -12.79
CA PRO A 80 15.15 -14.55 -13.93
C PRO A 80 14.56 -14.10 -15.26
N ASP A 81 13.33 -14.51 -15.60
CA ASP A 81 12.70 -14.16 -16.87
C ASP A 81 12.45 -12.66 -16.99
N PHE A 82 11.99 -12.02 -15.90
CA PHE A 82 11.79 -10.57 -15.88
C PHE A 82 13.12 -9.82 -15.87
N VAL A 83 14.09 -10.26 -15.08
CA VAL A 83 15.43 -9.64 -15.06
C VAL A 83 16.07 -9.64 -16.43
N LYS A 84 16.00 -10.76 -17.18
CA LYS A 84 16.50 -10.83 -18.55
C LYS A 84 15.85 -9.78 -19.44
N HIS A 85 14.53 -9.68 -19.37
CA HIS A 85 13.72 -8.77 -20.16
C HIS A 85 13.92 -7.30 -19.76
N LEU A 86 13.94 -7.00 -18.47
CA LEU A 86 14.20 -5.65 -17.94
C LEU A 86 15.61 -5.16 -18.25
N ARG A 87 16.58 -6.08 -18.37
CA ARG A 87 17.95 -5.75 -18.81
C ARG A 87 17.97 -5.25 -20.25
N GLU A 88 17.21 -5.87 -21.14
CA GLU A 88 17.06 -5.40 -22.52
C GLU A 88 16.39 -4.02 -22.56
N LEU A 89 15.38 -3.80 -21.71
CA LEU A 89 14.67 -2.52 -21.59
C LEU A 89 15.58 -1.41 -21.04
N SER A 90 16.40 -1.69 -20.03
CA SER A 90 17.32 -0.74 -19.42
C SER A 90 18.60 -0.48 -20.24
N SER A 91 18.91 -1.33 -21.22
CA SER A 91 20.05 -1.12 -22.12
C SER A 91 19.78 -0.11 -23.24
N THR A 92 18.56 0.40 -23.38
CA THR A 92 18.26 1.53 -24.26
C THR A 92 18.95 2.79 -23.74
N PRO A 93 19.40 3.71 -24.61
CA PRO A 93 20.10 4.91 -24.19
C PRO A 93 19.16 5.89 -23.46
N ASN A 94 18.72 5.50 -22.28
CA ASN A 94 17.96 6.30 -21.34
C ASN A 94 18.62 6.13 -19.96
N ASP A 95 19.36 7.14 -19.54
CA ASP A 95 20.15 7.12 -18.31
C ASP A 95 19.30 7.05 -17.03
N SER A 96 17.97 7.21 -17.11
CA SER A 96 17.10 7.19 -15.93
C SER A 96 16.75 5.79 -15.45
N PHE A 97 16.75 4.75 -16.32
CA PHE A 97 16.47 3.38 -15.92
C PHE A 97 17.70 2.69 -15.33
N GLN A 98 17.50 2.10 -14.15
CA GLN A 98 18.50 1.28 -13.46
C GLN A 98 17.87 -0.02 -13.01
N LEU A 99 18.36 -1.14 -13.49
CA LEU A 99 17.92 -2.47 -13.01
C LEU A 99 18.69 -2.85 -11.75
N TYR A 100 17.94 -3.25 -10.73
CA TYR A 100 18.46 -3.79 -9.47
C TYR A 100 17.93 -5.19 -9.26
N CYS A 101 18.81 -6.20 -9.46
CA CYS A 101 18.45 -7.63 -9.47
C CYS A 101 18.36 -8.21 -8.05
N LYS A 102 17.47 -7.66 -7.22
CA LYS A 102 17.19 -8.11 -5.85
C LYS A 102 15.68 -8.29 -5.65
N ASP A 103 15.30 -9.10 -4.66
CA ASP A 103 13.90 -9.34 -4.36
C ASP A 103 13.33 -8.22 -3.50
N PRO A 104 12.24 -7.53 -3.93
CA PRO A 104 11.54 -6.55 -3.11
C PRO A 104 10.91 -7.11 -1.82
N TYR A 105 10.82 -8.42 -1.66
CA TYR A 105 10.37 -9.05 -0.41
C TYR A 105 11.42 -8.92 0.70
N GLU A 106 12.70 -8.94 0.33
CA GLU A 106 13.81 -8.93 1.27
C GLU A 106 14.13 -7.50 1.73
N TRP A 107 14.01 -7.24 3.02
CA TRP A 107 14.32 -5.94 3.60
C TRP A 107 15.77 -5.50 3.35
N GLN A 108 16.68 -6.45 3.35
CA GLN A 108 18.08 -6.22 3.04
C GLN A 108 18.29 -5.60 1.66
N SER A 109 17.42 -5.90 0.69
CA SER A 109 17.50 -5.32 -0.66
C SER A 109 17.41 -3.79 -0.65
N TYR A 110 16.63 -3.22 0.27
CA TYR A 110 16.49 -1.76 0.41
C TYR A 110 17.67 -1.15 1.14
N THR A 111 18.18 -1.78 2.19
CA THR A 111 19.37 -1.35 2.89
C THR A 111 20.59 -1.36 1.95
N GLU A 112 20.75 -2.42 1.17
CA GLU A 112 21.82 -2.50 0.18
C GLU A 112 21.68 -1.39 -0.88
N LEU A 113 20.50 -1.22 -1.47
CA LEU A 113 20.26 -0.24 -2.54
C LEU A 113 20.53 1.20 -2.07
N ILE A 114 20.04 1.55 -0.88
CA ILE A 114 19.96 2.94 -0.41
C ILE A 114 21.16 3.29 0.48
N ASP A 115 21.48 2.43 1.47
CA ASP A 115 22.41 2.80 2.53
C ASP A 115 23.84 2.34 2.21
N ILE A 116 24.02 1.16 1.60
CA ILE A 116 25.32 0.57 1.29
C ILE A 116 25.80 1.00 -0.09
N GLU A 117 25.07 0.63 -1.16
CA GLU A 117 25.48 0.92 -2.54
C GLU A 117 25.16 2.34 -2.99
N LYS A 118 24.28 3.03 -2.26
CA LYS A 118 23.88 4.43 -2.52
C LYS A 118 23.40 4.66 -3.96
N ARG A 119 22.74 3.65 -4.55
CA ARG A 119 22.21 3.73 -5.91
C ARG A 119 20.93 4.53 -5.99
N LEU A 120 20.16 4.61 -4.92
CA LEU A 120 18.96 5.42 -4.79
C LEU A 120 19.08 6.27 -3.53
N LEU A 121 19.13 7.58 -3.69
CA LEU A 121 19.31 8.52 -2.57
C LEU A 121 18.12 9.49 -2.51
N PRO A 122 16.97 9.08 -1.93
CA PRO A 122 15.87 10.00 -1.70
C PRO A 122 16.28 11.09 -0.70
N SER A 123 15.85 12.32 -0.93
CA SER A 123 16.02 13.39 0.05
C SER A 123 15.08 13.16 1.23
N LYS A 124 15.50 13.48 2.44
CA LYS A 124 14.60 13.45 3.60
C LYS A 124 13.74 14.71 3.61
N LYS A 125 12.41 14.55 3.68
CA LYS A 125 11.43 15.64 3.73
C LYS A 125 10.68 15.63 5.06
N ASN A 126 10.08 16.77 5.42
CA ASN A 126 9.18 16.83 6.56
C ASN A 126 7.86 16.05 6.29
N LEU A 127 7.03 15.93 7.31
CA LEU A 127 5.79 15.17 7.26
C LEU A 127 4.54 16.04 6.96
N ASP A 128 4.73 17.31 6.61
CA ASP A 128 3.61 18.24 6.40
C ASP A 128 2.89 17.99 5.08
N SER A 129 3.63 17.49 4.06
CA SER A 129 3.12 17.21 2.74
C SER A 129 3.60 15.86 2.21
N ILE A 130 2.98 15.39 1.13
CA ILE A 130 3.48 14.23 0.38
C ILE A 130 4.86 14.55 -0.18
N HIS A 131 5.76 13.56 -0.16
CA HIS A 131 7.12 13.68 -0.69
C HIS A 131 7.09 13.99 -2.17
N ASN A 132 7.64 15.15 -2.58
CA ASN A 132 7.53 15.68 -3.93
C ASN A 132 8.65 15.28 -4.90
N GLU A 133 9.58 14.42 -4.47
CA GLU A 133 10.73 13.96 -5.27
C GLU A 133 10.91 12.42 -5.24
N PHE A 134 10.08 11.69 -4.51
CA PHE A 134 10.19 10.24 -4.40
C PHE A 134 8.81 9.57 -4.50
N LEU A 135 8.71 8.57 -5.39
CA LEU A 135 7.50 7.79 -5.65
C LEU A 135 7.85 6.30 -5.68
N VAL A 136 6.98 5.49 -5.11
CA VAL A 136 7.06 4.02 -5.19
C VAL A 136 5.95 3.51 -6.12
N LEU A 137 6.34 2.74 -7.11
CA LEU A 137 5.44 1.90 -7.92
C LEU A 137 5.61 0.47 -7.44
N ALA A 138 4.54 -0.33 -7.38
CA ALA A 138 4.65 -1.72 -6.99
C ALA A 138 3.57 -2.59 -7.61
N ASN A 139 3.93 -3.86 -7.84
CA ASN A 139 2.95 -4.89 -8.19
C ASN A 139 2.94 -5.99 -7.12
N LEU A 140 1.88 -6.03 -6.33
CA LEU A 140 1.64 -7.00 -5.26
C LEU A 140 0.50 -7.97 -5.59
N THR A 141 0.26 -8.26 -6.87
CA THR A 141 -0.79 -9.19 -7.31
C THR A 141 -0.41 -10.66 -7.15
N GLY A 142 0.83 -10.96 -6.75
CA GLY A 142 1.30 -12.30 -6.45
C GLY A 142 0.76 -12.84 -5.12
N MET A 143 1.06 -14.12 -4.84
CA MET A 143 0.51 -14.86 -3.69
C MET A 143 0.84 -14.23 -2.33
N ILE A 144 2.04 -13.68 -2.16
CA ILE A 144 2.51 -13.05 -0.91
C ILE A 144 2.13 -11.56 -0.82
N GLY A 145 1.54 -11.00 -1.86
CA GLY A 145 1.37 -9.55 -2.01
C GLY A 145 0.50 -8.90 -0.94
N GLU A 146 -0.58 -9.57 -0.49
CA GLU A 146 -1.42 -9.03 0.58
C GLU A 146 -0.64 -8.89 1.89
N GLY A 147 0.11 -9.93 2.29
CA GLY A 147 0.93 -9.90 3.50
C GLY A 147 2.01 -8.81 3.46
N LEU A 148 2.70 -8.69 2.33
CA LEU A 148 3.72 -7.67 2.13
C LEU A 148 3.12 -6.25 2.16
N PHE A 149 1.96 -6.06 1.55
CA PHE A 149 1.27 -4.76 1.62
C PHE A 149 0.91 -4.37 3.05
N MET A 150 0.48 -5.34 3.87
CA MET A 150 0.19 -5.09 5.28
C MET A 150 1.43 -4.68 6.07
N GLN A 151 2.58 -5.28 5.80
CA GLN A 151 3.86 -4.86 6.39
C GLN A 151 4.21 -3.42 5.96
N TRP A 152 4.03 -3.05 4.69
CA TRP A 152 4.29 -1.69 4.23
C TRP A 152 3.34 -0.66 4.86
N LEU A 153 2.07 -1.00 5.09
CA LEU A 153 1.14 -0.13 5.82
C LEU A 153 1.58 0.07 7.28
N ALA A 154 2.11 -0.97 7.93
CA ALA A 154 2.71 -0.84 9.26
C ALA A 154 3.94 0.08 9.24
N CYS A 155 4.79 -0.02 8.20
CA CYS A 155 5.94 0.87 8.01
C CYS A 155 5.53 2.34 7.84
N ILE A 156 4.36 2.62 7.23
CA ILE A 156 3.82 4.00 7.18
C ILE A 156 3.55 4.51 8.60
N GLY A 157 2.87 3.69 9.42
CA GLY A 157 2.60 4.02 10.82
C GLY A 157 3.89 4.25 11.61
N ASN A 158 4.85 3.36 11.48
CA ASN A 158 6.14 3.42 12.20
C ASN A 158 7.13 4.43 11.60
N ARG A 159 6.84 5.03 10.46
CA ARG A 159 7.74 5.97 9.76
C ARG A 159 9.14 5.38 9.50
N ASN A 160 9.23 4.09 9.31
CA ASN A 160 10.45 3.36 9.00
C ASN A 160 10.49 2.94 7.52
N TRP A 161 11.42 2.06 7.13
CA TRP A 161 11.63 1.62 5.75
C TRP A 161 11.75 2.82 4.79
N LEU A 162 10.99 2.89 3.72
CA LEU A 162 11.00 4.01 2.76
C LEU A 162 10.31 5.27 3.33
N HIS A 163 9.46 5.14 4.34
CA HIS A 163 8.76 6.26 4.98
C HIS A 163 9.64 7.04 5.96
N ARG A 164 10.88 6.58 6.23
CA ARG A 164 11.92 7.37 6.91
C ARG A 164 12.36 8.61 6.12
N PHE A 165 12.08 8.65 4.81
CA PHE A 165 12.35 9.80 3.94
C PHE A 165 11.21 10.83 3.93
N GLY A 166 10.06 10.53 4.52
CA GLY A 166 8.87 11.39 4.55
C GLY A 166 7.61 10.64 4.14
N ARG A 167 6.56 11.37 3.81
CA ARG A 167 5.27 10.81 3.36
C ARG A 167 5.36 10.37 1.89
N VAL A 168 5.97 9.22 1.65
CA VAL A 168 6.22 8.69 0.30
C VAL A 168 4.93 8.08 -0.27
N LYS A 169 4.42 8.66 -1.36
CA LYS A 169 3.28 8.13 -2.12
C LYS A 169 3.64 6.78 -2.73
N MET A 170 2.70 5.84 -2.70
CA MET A 170 2.82 4.55 -3.37
C MET A 170 1.66 4.32 -4.34
N LEU A 171 1.96 3.79 -5.52
CA LEU A 171 0.99 3.30 -6.50
C LEU A 171 1.13 1.78 -6.57
N ILE A 172 0.15 1.07 -6.04
CA ILE A 172 0.27 -0.36 -5.79
C ILE A 172 -0.82 -1.14 -6.51
N TRP A 173 -0.42 -2.02 -7.43
CA TRP A 173 -1.30 -3.05 -7.97
C TRP A 173 -1.47 -4.17 -6.95
N VAL A 174 -2.72 -4.51 -6.65
CA VAL A 174 -3.09 -5.59 -5.74
C VAL A 174 -4.17 -6.45 -6.37
N LEU A 175 -4.44 -7.63 -5.80
CA LEU A 175 -5.65 -8.36 -6.13
C LEU A 175 -6.88 -7.54 -5.72
N GLU A 176 -7.94 -7.60 -6.49
CA GLU A 176 -9.19 -6.89 -6.20
C GLU A 176 -9.72 -7.23 -4.79
N SER A 177 -9.60 -8.50 -4.36
CA SER A 177 -9.98 -8.93 -3.02
C SER A 177 -9.21 -8.19 -1.91
N THR A 178 -7.94 -7.92 -2.13
CA THR A 178 -7.11 -7.13 -1.21
C THR A 178 -7.54 -5.66 -1.22
N ALA A 179 -7.78 -5.08 -2.40
CA ALA A 179 -8.29 -3.71 -2.49
C ALA A 179 -9.63 -3.53 -1.77
N MET A 180 -10.56 -4.50 -1.91
CA MET A 180 -11.84 -4.49 -1.19
C MET A 180 -11.67 -4.54 0.33
N LYS A 181 -10.70 -5.32 0.85
CA LYS A 181 -10.40 -5.37 2.29
C LYS A 181 -9.83 -4.04 2.78
N ILE A 182 -8.87 -3.46 2.05
CA ILE A 182 -8.21 -2.20 2.41
C ILE A 182 -9.22 -1.04 2.45
N LEU A 183 -10.10 -0.96 1.44
CA LEU A 183 -11.07 0.12 1.28
C LEU A 183 -12.41 -0.15 1.99
N ALA A 184 -12.50 -1.20 2.81
CA ALA A 184 -13.72 -1.53 3.51
C ALA A 184 -14.10 -0.45 4.54
N THR A 185 -15.27 0.13 4.35
CA THR A 185 -15.82 1.19 5.21
C THR A 185 -16.36 0.62 6.54
N PRO A 186 -16.54 1.46 7.58
CA PRO A 186 -17.20 1.06 8.82
C PRO A 186 -18.56 0.39 8.56
N GLY A 187 -18.85 -0.71 9.25
CA GLY A 187 -20.05 -1.53 9.06
C GLY A 187 -19.95 -2.55 7.91
N GLY A 188 -19.00 -2.40 7.02
CA GLY A 188 -18.78 -3.32 5.90
C GLY A 188 -18.37 -4.72 6.34
N GLN A 189 -18.78 -5.74 5.58
CA GLN A 189 -18.45 -7.13 5.90
C GLN A 189 -16.94 -7.44 5.85
N LEU A 190 -16.17 -6.69 5.06
CA LEU A 190 -14.72 -6.87 4.93
C LEU A 190 -13.92 -5.97 5.88
N ARG A 191 -14.59 -5.12 6.69
CA ARG A 191 -13.92 -4.26 7.68
C ARG A 191 -13.10 -5.11 8.63
N SER A 192 -11.81 -4.83 8.73
CA SER A 192 -10.83 -5.63 9.46
C SER A 192 -9.67 -4.74 9.91
N LYS A 193 -8.69 -5.29 10.63
CA LYS A 193 -7.49 -4.55 11.03
C LYS A 193 -6.81 -3.88 9.82
N CYS A 194 -6.73 -4.58 8.67
CA CYS A 194 -6.15 -4.02 7.44
C CYS A 194 -6.80 -2.70 7.02
N SER A 195 -8.13 -2.67 6.98
CA SER A 195 -8.86 -1.46 6.59
C SER A 195 -8.77 -0.36 7.65
N VAL A 196 -8.75 -0.70 8.94
CA VAL A 196 -8.61 0.29 10.01
C VAL A 196 -7.22 0.92 9.98
N VAL A 197 -6.16 0.13 9.80
CA VAL A 197 -4.79 0.62 9.66
C VAL A 197 -4.63 1.51 8.43
N ALA A 198 -5.12 1.05 7.27
CA ALA A 198 -5.07 1.86 6.05
C ALA A 198 -5.81 3.20 6.21
N ASP A 199 -7.03 3.17 6.74
CA ASP A 199 -7.89 4.33 6.96
C ASP A 199 -7.32 5.31 8.01
N THR A 200 -6.53 4.81 8.99
CA THR A 200 -5.91 5.64 10.03
C THR A 200 -4.63 6.32 9.53
N PHE A 201 -3.79 5.59 8.80
CA PHE A 201 -2.45 6.06 8.45
C PHE A 201 -2.31 6.55 7.02
N THR A 202 -3.36 6.42 6.18
CA THR A 202 -3.29 6.78 4.77
C THR A 202 -4.60 7.40 4.27
N ASP A 203 -4.49 8.22 3.22
CA ASP A 203 -5.58 8.51 2.28
C ASP A 203 -5.39 7.56 1.09
N THR A 204 -6.04 6.39 1.14
CA THR A 204 -5.96 5.38 0.07
C THR A 204 -7.13 5.49 -0.89
N LYS A 205 -6.85 5.58 -2.20
CA LYS A 205 -7.85 5.71 -3.26
C LYS A 205 -7.78 4.56 -4.24
N LEU A 206 -8.95 4.10 -4.70
CA LEU A 206 -9.08 3.18 -5.82
C LEU A 206 -8.94 3.98 -7.13
N ILE A 207 -7.84 3.78 -7.84
CA ILE A 207 -7.56 4.52 -9.08
C ILE A 207 -8.04 3.77 -10.32
N ALA A 208 -7.82 2.46 -10.34
CA ALA A 208 -8.29 1.61 -11.42
C ALA A 208 -8.67 0.23 -10.89
N THR A 209 -9.58 -0.45 -11.58
CA THR A 209 -9.98 -1.82 -11.26
C THR A 209 -10.51 -2.54 -12.49
N MET A 210 -10.32 -3.86 -12.52
CA MET A 210 -10.81 -4.70 -13.59
C MET A 210 -12.33 -4.88 -13.51
N GLU A 211 -13.01 -4.75 -14.65
CA GLU A 211 -14.45 -4.99 -14.75
C GLU A 211 -14.79 -6.46 -14.47
N ASN A 212 -15.68 -6.69 -13.51
CA ASN A 212 -16.20 -8.03 -13.23
C ASN A 212 -17.48 -7.98 -12.38
N LYS A 213 -18.12 -9.13 -12.18
CA LYS A 213 -19.35 -9.28 -11.39
C LYS A 213 -19.26 -8.88 -9.92
N ASN A 214 -18.04 -8.74 -9.36
CA ASN A 214 -17.82 -8.41 -7.95
C ASN A 214 -17.60 -6.91 -7.71
N LEU A 215 -17.55 -6.09 -8.76
CA LEU A 215 -17.25 -4.66 -8.65
C LEU A 215 -18.14 -3.95 -7.61
N HIS A 216 -19.41 -4.34 -7.51
CA HIS A 216 -20.36 -3.81 -6.52
C HIS A 216 -19.94 -4.02 -5.06
N LYS A 217 -19.06 -4.98 -4.78
CA LYS A 217 -18.57 -5.29 -3.41
C LYS A 217 -17.61 -4.23 -2.85
N PHE A 218 -17.08 -3.33 -3.67
CA PHE A 218 -16.37 -2.16 -3.16
C PHE A 218 -17.27 -1.22 -2.36
N GLY A 219 -18.60 -1.34 -2.56
CA GLY A 219 -19.57 -0.40 -2.01
C GLY A 219 -19.74 0.83 -2.90
N ARG A 220 -20.99 1.30 -2.99
CA ARG A 220 -21.34 2.44 -3.86
C ARG A 220 -20.60 3.72 -3.46
N SER A 221 -20.46 3.97 -2.16
CA SER A 221 -19.76 5.15 -1.64
C SER A 221 -18.30 5.23 -2.11
N VAL A 222 -17.58 4.11 -2.12
CA VAL A 222 -16.19 4.04 -2.60
C VAL A 222 -16.12 4.27 -4.12
N LEU A 223 -17.00 3.61 -4.89
CA LEU A 223 -17.02 3.77 -6.34
C LEU A 223 -17.39 5.19 -6.77
N ASP A 224 -18.39 5.78 -6.13
CA ASP A 224 -18.86 7.14 -6.44
C ASP A 224 -17.82 8.21 -6.05
N ALA A 225 -17.12 8.01 -4.92
CA ALA A 225 -16.07 8.92 -4.48
C ALA A 225 -14.80 8.82 -5.31
N HIS A 226 -14.36 7.60 -5.62
CA HIS A 226 -13.08 7.37 -6.29
C HIS A 226 -13.19 7.35 -7.81
N LYS A 227 -14.36 7.03 -8.39
CA LYS A 227 -14.63 6.96 -9.84
C LYS A 227 -13.47 6.26 -10.60
N PRO A 228 -13.12 5.01 -10.25
CA PRO A 228 -11.94 4.35 -10.77
C PRO A 228 -12.00 4.20 -12.29
N VAL A 229 -10.83 4.14 -12.94
CA VAL A 229 -10.73 3.70 -14.34
C VAL A 229 -11.10 2.22 -14.40
N ILE A 230 -12.11 1.89 -15.17
CA ILE A 230 -12.54 0.50 -15.38
C ILE A 230 -11.87 -0.02 -16.66
N PHE A 231 -11.30 -1.22 -16.58
CA PHE A 231 -10.62 -1.86 -17.71
C PHE A 231 -11.03 -3.34 -17.82
N SER A 232 -10.84 -3.90 -19.01
CA SER A 232 -11.22 -5.28 -19.32
C SER A 232 -10.15 -6.29 -18.89
N GLU A 233 -10.53 -7.54 -18.66
CA GLU A 233 -9.60 -8.65 -18.48
C GLU A 233 -8.64 -8.78 -19.68
N ASN A 234 -9.11 -8.49 -20.90
CA ASN A 234 -8.31 -8.52 -22.11
C ASN A 234 -7.17 -7.47 -22.14
N ASP A 235 -7.24 -6.46 -21.28
CA ASP A 235 -6.18 -5.46 -21.11
C ASP A 235 -5.02 -5.97 -20.25
N THR A 236 -5.16 -7.17 -19.67
CA THR A 236 -4.16 -7.77 -18.77
C THR A 236 -3.39 -8.89 -19.45
N TRP A 237 -2.17 -9.11 -18.96
CA TRP A 237 -1.38 -10.27 -19.35
C TRP A 237 -1.68 -11.46 -18.46
N MET A 238 -1.82 -12.63 -19.08
CA MET A 238 -2.18 -13.88 -18.42
C MET A 238 -3.53 -13.78 -17.70
N PRO A 239 -4.63 -13.69 -18.45
CA PRO A 239 -5.97 -13.67 -17.87
C PRO A 239 -6.22 -14.98 -17.13
N THR A 240 -6.37 -14.92 -15.82
CA THR A 240 -6.52 -16.10 -14.95
C THR A 240 -7.77 -16.05 -14.10
N GLY A 241 -8.70 -15.14 -14.44
CA GLY A 241 -9.94 -14.94 -13.69
C GLY A 241 -9.78 -14.27 -12.33
N LYS A 242 -8.56 -13.79 -11.97
CA LYS A 242 -8.34 -13.00 -10.74
C LYS A 242 -8.21 -11.54 -11.11
N ALA A 243 -9.19 -10.74 -10.71
CA ALA A 243 -9.21 -9.31 -10.95
C ALA A 243 -8.14 -8.58 -10.14
N ILE A 244 -7.61 -7.51 -10.71
CA ILE A 244 -6.63 -6.64 -10.10
C ILE A 244 -7.14 -5.20 -9.99
N SER A 245 -6.60 -4.47 -9.03
CA SER A 245 -6.92 -3.07 -8.80
C SER A 245 -5.66 -2.27 -8.50
N LEU A 246 -5.64 -1.01 -8.89
CA LEU A 246 -4.59 -0.05 -8.56
C LEU A 246 -5.05 0.84 -7.40
N LEU A 247 -4.26 0.86 -6.36
CA LEU A 247 -4.43 1.76 -5.22
C LEU A 247 -3.38 2.89 -5.27
N GLU A 248 -3.82 4.12 -5.05
CA GLU A 248 -2.96 5.23 -4.67
C GLU A 248 -2.96 5.32 -3.15
N VAL A 249 -1.80 5.19 -2.54
CA VAL A 249 -1.62 5.22 -1.09
C VAL A 249 -0.84 6.48 -0.73
N ASN A 250 -1.52 7.43 -0.10
CA ASN A 250 -0.93 8.68 0.38
C ASN A 250 -0.79 8.60 1.91
N PRO A 251 0.43 8.47 2.46
CA PRO A 251 0.62 8.47 3.91
C PRO A 251 0.08 9.73 4.57
N SER A 252 -0.64 9.58 5.69
CA SER A 252 -1.11 10.69 6.51
C SER A 252 -0.05 11.13 7.52
N SER A 253 -0.10 12.39 7.95
CA SER A 253 0.63 12.84 9.14
C SER A 253 -0.17 12.43 10.38
N HIS A 254 0.48 11.85 11.37
CA HIS A 254 -0.16 11.41 12.61
C HIS A 254 0.80 11.53 13.81
N ASN A 255 0.22 11.55 14.99
CA ASN A 255 0.93 11.46 16.25
C ASN A 255 0.21 10.44 17.16
N ILE A 256 0.25 9.18 16.75
CA ILE A 256 -0.50 8.07 17.35
C ILE A 256 0.49 7.17 18.06
N ASP A 257 0.17 6.75 19.28
CA ASP A 257 0.87 5.69 19.99
C ASP A 257 0.54 4.36 19.28
N LEU A 258 1.49 3.88 18.49
CA LEU A 258 1.30 2.75 17.58
C LEU A 258 1.12 1.43 18.32
N ASP A 259 1.84 1.21 19.42
CA ASP A 259 1.80 -0.03 20.16
C ASP A 259 0.44 -0.21 20.82
N ASN A 260 -0.05 0.84 21.47
CA ASN A 260 -1.37 0.83 22.06
C ASN A 260 -2.48 0.75 20.99
N PHE A 261 -2.32 1.45 19.86
CA PHE A 261 -3.27 1.37 18.75
C PHE A 261 -3.33 -0.02 18.13
N ASP A 262 -2.17 -0.65 17.91
CA ASP A 262 -2.09 -2.01 17.36
C ASP A 262 -2.73 -3.02 18.30
N TYR A 263 -2.43 -2.92 19.60
CA TYR A 263 -3.02 -3.76 20.62
C TYR A 263 -4.54 -3.64 20.62
N VAL A 264 -5.07 -2.43 20.76
CA VAL A 264 -6.52 -2.18 20.81
C VAL A 264 -7.23 -2.69 19.55
N THR A 265 -6.69 -2.35 18.36
CA THR A 265 -7.31 -2.76 17.09
C THR A 265 -7.25 -4.28 16.89
N LYS A 266 -6.15 -4.93 17.25
CA LYS A 266 -5.99 -6.38 17.19
C LYS A 266 -7.04 -7.10 18.04
N HIS A 267 -7.13 -6.74 19.32
CA HIS A 267 -8.03 -7.41 20.25
C HIS A 267 -9.52 -7.18 19.92
N LEU A 268 -9.92 -5.93 19.65
CA LEU A 268 -11.30 -5.63 19.32
C LEU A 268 -11.75 -6.26 18.00
N LEU A 269 -10.90 -6.28 16.98
CA LEU A 269 -11.27 -6.81 15.66
C LEU A 269 -11.26 -8.34 15.57
N ILE A 270 -10.71 -9.06 16.56
CA ILE A 270 -10.99 -10.49 16.76
C ILE A 270 -12.48 -10.67 17.11
N LEU A 271 -13.03 -9.80 17.96
CA LEU A 271 -14.44 -9.80 18.38
C LEU A 271 -15.28 -8.82 17.52
N ARG A 272 -15.01 -8.74 16.23
CA ARG A 272 -15.52 -7.73 15.31
C ARG A 272 -17.04 -7.56 15.23
N SER A 273 -17.81 -8.57 15.69
CA SER A 273 -19.27 -8.59 15.67
C SER A 273 -19.90 -8.65 17.08
N THR A 274 -19.08 -8.54 18.13
CA THR A 274 -19.51 -8.47 19.52
C THR A 274 -19.69 -7.02 19.94
N PRO A 275 -20.75 -6.62 20.63
CA PRO A 275 -20.91 -5.25 21.12
C PRO A 275 -19.71 -4.80 21.98
N LEU A 276 -19.33 -3.53 21.89
CA LEU A 276 -18.17 -2.98 22.59
C LEU A 276 -18.25 -3.17 24.11
N CYS A 277 -19.47 -3.06 24.69
CA CYS A 277 -19.67 -3.29 26.12
C CYS A 277 -19.25 -4.69 26.60
N GLU A 278 -19.16 -5.65 25.69
CA GLU A 278 -18.64 -7.00 25.95
C GLU A 278 -17.22 -7.16 25.43
N ALA A 279 -16.94 -6.62 24.23
CA ALA A 279 -15.65 -6.77 23.56
C ALA A 279 -14.49 -6.13 24.35
N PHE A 280 -14.75 -5.10 25.17
CA PHE A 280 -13.73 -4.45 26.00
C PHE A 280 -13.04 -5.36 27.02
N GLU A 281 -13.66 -6.48 27.39
CA GLU A 281 -13.00 -7.47 28.25
C GLU A 281 -11.76 -8.08 27.60
N SER A 282 -11.71 -8.12 26.26
CA SER A 282 -10.55 -8.61 25.53
C SER A 282 -9.31 -7.71 25.62
N LEU A 283 -9.47 -6.47 26.05
CA LEU A 283 -8.36 -5.53 26.23
C LEU A 283 -7.58 -5.75 27.52
N GLY A 284 -8.11 -6.54 28.44
CA GLY A 284 -7.48 -6.91 29.71
C GLY A 284 -8.48 -7.05 30.84
N HIS A 285 -8.04 -7.67 31.93
CA HIS A 285 -8.90 -7.91 33.09
C HIS A 285 -9.45 -6.61 33.68
N GLY A 286 -10.79 -6.51 33.78
CA GLY A 286 -11.49 -5.29 34.23
C GLY A 286 -11.65 -4.22 33.11
N GLY A 287 -11.28 -4.53 31.89
CA GLY A 287 -11.45 -3.62 30.74
C GLY A 287 -12.91 -3.22 30.53
N ARG A 288 -13.82 -4.18 30.61
CA ARG A 288 -15.27 -3.93 30.52
C ARG A 288 -15.73 -2.84 31.50
N ASP A 289 -15.37 -2.97 32.76
CA ASP A 289 -15.82 -2.04 33.83
C ASP A 289 -15.20 -0.64 33.61
N TYR A 290 -13.92 -0.60 33.30
CA TYR A 290 -13.22 0.66 33.00
C TYR A 290 -13.85 1.40 31.82
N PHE A 291 -13.92 0.77 30.65
CA PHE A 291 -14.40 1.44 29.45
C PHE A 291 -15.88 1.82 29.50
N THR A 292 -16.74 1.01 30.12
CA THR A 292 -18.16 1.37 30.30
C THR A 292 -18.34 2.49 31.32
N THR A 293 -17.38 2.69 32.22
CA THR A 293 -17.35 3.84 33.15
C THR A 293 -16.87 5.12 32.47
N VAL A 294 -15.85 5.04 31.62
CA VAL A 294 -15.27 6.20 30.93
C VAL A 294 -16.12 6.64 29.76
N ILE A 295 -16.64 5.72 28.97
CA ILE A 295 -17.46 5.99 27.80
C ILE A 295 -18.94 6.03 28.22
N LYS A 296 -19.52 7.24 28.28
CA LYS A 296 -20.90 7.44 28.74
C LYS A 296 -21.98 7.21 27.68
N ASP A 297 -21.60 7.20 26.40
CA ASP A 297 -22.53 7.00 25.28
C ASP A 297 -22.96 5.54 25.16
N LYS A 298 -24.20 5.28 25.66
CA LYS A 298 -24.79 3.95 25.59
C LYS A 298 -24.98 3.42 24.17
N LYS A 299 -25.23 4.30 23.19
CA LYS A 299 -25.38 3.91 21.79
C LYS A 299 -24.03 3.47 21.22
N PHE A 300 -22.98 4.20 21.57
CA PHE A 300 -21.61 3.83 21.18
C PHE A 300 -21.21 2.46 21.73
N LEU A 301 -21.54 2.16 23.01
CA LEU A 301 -21.25 0.88 23.64
C LEU A 301 -21.96 -0.31 23.00
N GLN A 302 -23.03 -0.09 22.24
CA GLN A 302 -23.75 -1.12 21.49
C GLN A 302 -23.19 -1.35 20.10
N LYS A 303 -22.29 -0.47 19.59
CA LYS A 303 -21.61 -0.71 18.32
C LYS A 303 -20.72 -1.94 18.42
N CYS A 304 -20.55 -2.64 17.28
CA CYS A 304 -19.53 -3.66 17.14
C CYS A 304 -18.23 -3.06 16.58
N PRO A 305 -17.05 -3.63 16.89
CA PRO A 305 -15.76 -3.11 16.40
C PRO A 305 -15.70 -2.90 14.87
N LYS A 306 -16.34 -3.74 14.06
CA LYS A 306 -16.42 -3.55 12.60
C LYS A 306 -17.16 -2.28 12.18
N GLU A 307 -17.96 -1.67 13.04
CA GLU A 307 -18.77 -0.47 12.79
C GLU A 307 -18.02 0.81 13.14
N LEU A 308 -16.86 0.68 13.80
CA LEU A 308 -16.08 1.82 14.25
C LEU A 308 -15.34 2.51 13.10
N THR A 309 -15.33 3.83 13.17
CA THR A 309 -14.44 4.68 12.38
C THR A 309 -13.03 4.67 12.96
N SER A 310 -12.04 5.12 12.19
CA SER A 310 -10.66 5.28 12.67
C SER A 310 -10.58 6.25 13.87
N SER A 311 -11.35 7.33 13.84
CA SER A 311 -11.41 8.29 14.95
C SER A 311 -11.95 7.65 16.23
N GLU A 312 -12.93 6.75 16.12
CA GLU A 312 -13.48 6.02 17.26
C GLU A 312 -12.47 5.01 17.81
N PHE A 313 -11.69 4.32 16.96
CA PHE A 313 -10.58 3.50 17.42
C PHE A 313 -9.51 4.32 18.15
N LEU A 314 -9.16 5.51 17.63
CA LEU A 314 -8.22 6.42 18.31
C LEU A 314 -8.75 6.91 19.66
N MET A 315 -10.04 7.20 19.78
CA MET A 315 -10.68 7.56 21.05
C MET A 315 -10.55 6.41 22.07
N ILE A 316 -10.80 5.16 21.64
CA ILE A 316 -10.65 3.97 22.51
C ILE A 316 -9.17 3.77 22.87
N THR A 317 -8.25 3.95 21.92
CA THR A 317 -6.81 3.84 22.18
C THR A 317 -6.35 4.87 23.21
N ASN A 318 -6.80 6.12 23.10
CA ASN A 318 -6.48 7.15 24.08
C ASN A 318 -7.05 6.80 25.49
N ALA A 319 -8.27 6.25 25.56
CA ALA A 319 -8.80 5.77 26.82
C ALA A 319 -7.98 4.60 27.37
N PHE A 320 -7.53 3.68 26.51
CA PHE A 320 -6.66 2.55 26.89
C PHE A 320 -5.32 3.02 27.44
N VAL A 321 -4.68 3.99 26.82
CA VAL A 321 -3.40 4.58 27.30
C VAL A 321 -3.54 5.12 28.71
N ASN A 322 -4.69 5.74 29.02
CA ASN A 322 -4.99 6.33 30.33
C ASN A 322 -5.56 5.33 31.35
N TRP A 323 -5.70 4.07 31.00
CA TRP A 323 -6.23 3.05 31.90
C TRP A 323 -5.15 2.62 32.90
N PRO A 324 -5.36 2.84 34.25
CA PRO A 324 -4.33 2.53 35.26
C PRO A 324 -3.93 1.06 35.36
N PHE A 325 -4.82 0.16 34.94
CA PHE A 325 -4.64 -1.29 35.01
C PHE A 325 -4.49 -1.93 33.65
N LYS A 326 -4.11 -1.13 32.64
CA LYS A 326 -3.85 -1.70 31.31
C LYS A 326 -2.74 -2.75 31.40
N PRO A 327 -2.85 -3.85 30.63
CA PRO A 327 -1.77 -4.83 30.57
C PRO A 327 -0.51 -4.22 29.95
N ASP A 328 0.64 -4.75 30.34
CA ASP A 328 1.88 -4.47 29.62
C ASP A 328 1.82 -5.03 28.22
N ILE A 329 2.15 -4.19 27.24
CA ILE A 329 2.18 -4.60 25.84
C ILE A 329 3.56 -5.11 25.52
N TYR A 330 3.69 -6.43 25.37
CA TYR A 330 4.91 -7.02 24.83
C TYR A 330 4.75 -7.10 23.31
N MET A 331 5.62 -6.38 22.59
CA MET A 331 5.67 -6.44 21.15
C MET A 331 6.27 -7.79 20.73
N ASP A 332 5.47 -8.65 20.10
CA ASP A 332 5.95 -9.88 19.45
C ASP A 332 6.71 -9.58 18.13
N PHE A 333 6.80 -8.32 17.75
CA PHE A 333 7.55 -7.90 16.57
C PHE A 333 8.98 -7.57 16.99
N ILE A 334 9.90 -8.43 16.64
CA ILE A 334 11.31 -8.05 16.49
C ILE A 334 11.28 -6.95 15.42
N ASP A 335 11.53 -5.72 15.85
CA ASP A 335 11.73 -4.60 14.93
C ASP A 335 13.04 -4.91 14.17
N VAL A 336 12.90 -5.47 12.98
CA VAL A 336 14.03 -5.85 12.11
C VAL A 336 14.87 -4.61 11.73
N PHE A 337 14.38 -3.43 12.11
CA PHE A 337 14.99 -2.13 11.86
C PHE A 337 15.42 -1.38 13.12
N GLN A 338 15.50 -2.04 14.29
CA GLN A 338 16.27 -1.44 15.37
C GLN A 338 17.74 -1.39 14.90
N ASP A 339 18.14 -0.20 14.51
CA ASP A 339 19.52 0.13 14.24
C ASP A 339 20.37 -0.33 15.43
N ASN A 340 21.25 -1.26 15.18
CA ASN A 340 22.39 -1.46 16.06
C ASN A 340 23.25 -0.20 15.90
N ASP A 341 23.08 0.76 16.85
CA ASP A 341 24.05 1.82 17.06
C ASP A 341 25.44 1.25 17.37
#